data_850704f63c5b779f49b6a0f2c934acc2
#
_entry.id   850704f63c5b779f49b6a0f2c934acc2
#
_cell.length_a   1.000
_cell.length_b   1.000
_cell.length_c   1.000
_cell.angle_alpha   90.00
_cell.angle_beta   90.00
_cell.angle_gamma   90.00
#
_symmetry.space_group_name_H-M   'P 1'
#
loop_
_entity.id
_entity.type
_entity.pdbx_description
1 polymer ?
#
loop_
_entity_poly.entity_id
_entity_poly.type
_entity_poly.pdbx_seq_one_letter_code
_entity_poly.pdbx_strand_id
1 'polypeptide(L)'
;VRFSNFHVAANCAPTRAMLMTGVNNHRAGVGNIIEMIPDEFRESPAYQGTLSTNTVTIATLLRDAGYHTYMAGKWHLGHSPELLPSARGFDRTTALADSGADNWEQKPYLPIYEQANWFADGERFNLPDDFYSSRFLVDKIIEFIDSNPSSEAPFFAYLPFQAVHIPVQAPQSFIDRYKGVYDDGWEVLRTKRYEAAQALGLVPENSAMEPMASTESWQNLEPETKRYQAKRMEVYAAMVEAMDFHTGRLIQHLKNTGHYENTIFIFASDNGSEGSGAGVEPAPANNLMLSLMDYNDDYETLGLKGSYGTIGPNFASAAASPLGYYKFYVGEGGLRVPLIIAGEPLNLSDPNSIIDAFSYATDIVPTILQLTGVPQPNGRYNSREVEPIVGRSMVPLLQGQAERIYGDDDAIGYELNGHRALFLGDHKIVYNRPPIGDGVWHLYNIATDPGETQDLREQQPQRFARMQALYEEFVVEHGVLPVAEDFDPQQVMLARLVRDRFGGYLIALVCAVVALVAFGFYHRRRLRAH
;
A
#
# COMPACT_ATOMS: atom_id res chain seq x y z
N VAL A 1 0.96 18.44 13.04
CA VAL A 1 0.63 19.00 11.73
C VAL A 1 0.05 17.89 10.84
N ARG A 2 -0.77 18.29 9.88
CA ARG A 2 -1.38 17.43 8.85
C ARG A 2 -0.91 17.89 7.49
N PHE A 3 -0.54 16.94 6.62
CA PHE A 3 -0.21 17.24 5.23
C PHE A 3 -1.41 16.90 4.35
N SER A 4 -1.87 17.87 3.58
CA SER A 4 -2.99 17.69 2.65
C SER A 4 -2.55 17.29 1.24
N ASN A 5 -1.25 17.34 0.94
CA ASN A 5 -0.68 17.10 -0.38
C ASN A 5 0.54 16.15 -0.34
N PHE A 6 0.40 15.07 0.46
CA PHE A 6 1.41 14.00 0.54
C PHE A 6 1.07 12.87 -0.41
N HIS A 7 2.04 12.48 -1.23
CA HIS A 7 1.89 11.46 -2.26
C HIS A 7 2.74 10.22 -1.98
N VAL A 8 2.21 9.09 -2.42
CA VAL A 8 2.84 7.77 -2.30
C VAL A 8 2.70 7.02 -3.64
N ALA A 9 3.13 5.77 -3.70
CA ALA A 9 2.77 4.90 -4.81
C ALA A 9 1.30 4.44 -4.72
N ALA A 10 0.68 4.15 -5.85
CA ALA A 10 -0.68 3.59 -5.87
C ALA A 10 -0.75 2.12 -5.42
N ASN A 11 0.31 1.61 -4.78
CA ASN A 11 0.39 0.24 -4.25
C ASN A 11 1.39 0.14 -3.07
N CYS A 12 1.18 -0.85 -2.21
CA CYS A 12 1.85 -1.00 -0.92
C CYS A 12 3.37 -1.25 -1.02
N ALA A 13 3.86 -2.29 -1.71
CA ALA A 13 5.29 -2.58 -1.73
C ALA A 13 6.14 -1.46 -2.34
N PRO A 14 5.76 -0.81 -3.46
CA PRO A 14 6.47 0.36 -3.97
C PRO A 14 6.59 1.49 -2.94
N THR A 15 5.49 1.85 -2.27
CA THR A 15 5.52 2.86 -1.20
C THR A 15 6.41 2.44 -0.04
N ARG A 16 6.31 1.17 0.41
CA ARG A 16 7.11 0.66 1.53
C ARG A 16 8.61 0.70 1.21
N ALA A 17 9.00 0.39 -0.03
CA ALA A 17 10.38 0.54 -0.48
C ALA A 17 10.86 2.00 -0.35
N MET A 18 10.06 2.96 -0.80
CA MET A 18 10.36 4.38 -0.68
C MET A 18 10.42 4.86 0.78
N LEU A 19 9.45 4.45 1.63
CA LEU A 19 9.43 4.78 3.06
C LEU A 19 10.62 4.22 3.83
N MET A 20 11.14 3.05 3.42
CA MET A 20 12.27 2.42 4.11
C MET A 20 13.62 2.92 3.62
N THR A 21 13.72 3.47 2.41
CA THR A 21 15.02 3.77 1.80
C THR A 21 15.20 5.22 1.36
N GLY A 22 14.11 5.98 1.13
CA GLY A 22 14.17 7.29 0.49
C GLY A 22 14.57 7.24 -1.00
N VAL A 23 14.62 6.04 -1.59
CA VAL A 23 14.99 5.78 -2.98
C VAL A 23 13.72 5.58 -3.82
N ASN A 24 13.74 5.99 -5.09
CA ASN A 24 12.64 5.69 -6.01
C ASN A 24 12.36 4.18 -6.06
N ASN A 25 11.09 3.79 -6.09
CA ASN A 25 10.67 2.40 -6.00
C ASN A 25 11.23 1.49 -7.10
N HIS A 26 11.36 1.95 -8.36
CA HIS A 26 12.00 1.19 -9.44
C HIS A 26 13.49 0.99 -9.17
N ARG A 27 14.20 2.03 -8.72
CA ARG A 27 15.62 1.94 -8.34
C ARG A 27 15.81 1.04 -7.12
N ALA A 28 14.82 0.98 -6.24
CA ALA A 28 14.81 0.07 -5.10
C ALA A 28 14.43 -1.39 -5.46
N GLY A 29 14.17 -1.70 -6.73
CA GLY A 29 13.81 -3.03 -7.22
C GLY A 29 12.31 -3.37 -7.11
N VAL A 30 11.49 -2.41 -6.69
CA VAL A 30 10.07 -2.62 -6.38
C VAL A 30 9.20 -1.76 -7.29
N GLY A 31 9.36 -1.93 -8.62
CA GLY A 31 8.51 -1.24 -9.61
C GLY A 31 7.04 -1.64 -9.48
N ASN A 32 6.75 -2.83 -8.94
CA ASN A 32 5.41 -3.31 -8.64
C ASN A 32 5.44 -4.32 -7.48
N ILE A 33 4.25 -4.74 -7.02
CA ILE A 33 4.13 -5.89 -6.11
C ILE A 33 4.50 -7.18 -6.83
N ILE A 34 5.18 -8.07 -6.12
CA ILE A 34 5.72 -9.30 -6.71
C ILE A 34 4.63 -10.15 -7.37
N GLU A 35 3.41 -10.12 -6.88
CA GLU A 35 2.27 -10.88 -7.36
C GLU A 35 1.81 -10.47 -8.77
N MET A 36 2.08 -9.24 -9.18
CA MET A 36 1.61 -8.64 -10.44
C MET A 36 2.73 -8.40 -11.46
N ILE A 37 3.99 -8.70 -11.14
CA ILE A 37 5.12 -8.53 -12.06
C ILE A 37 5.09 -9.67 -13.10
N PRO A 38 5.04 -9.37 -14.41
CA PRO A 38 5.17 -10.37 -15.46
C PRO A 38 6.51 -11.11 -15.39
N ASP A 39 6.52 -12.38 -15.78
CA ASP A 39 7.75 -13.19 -15.70
C ASP A 39 8.88 -12.61 -16.58
N GLU A 40 8.55 -12.00 -17.71
CA GLU A 40 9.50 -11.32 -18.61
C GLU A 40 10.15 -10.07 -18.01
N PHE A 41 9.55 -9.45 -16.97
CA PHE A 41 10.14 -8.29 -16.30
C PHE A 41 11.10 -8.65 -15.16
N ARG A 42 11.11 -9.90 -14.71
CA ARG A 42 11.86 -10.34 -13.53
C ARG A 42 13.38 -10.27 -13.68
N GLU A 43 13.91 -10.21 -14.90
CA GLU A 43 15.33 -9.99 -15.13
C GLU A 43 15.74 -8.53 -14.97
N SER A 44 14.78 -7.60 -15.00
CA SER A 44 15.03 -6.18 -14.78
C SER A 44 15.30 -5.87 -13.32
N PRO A 45 16.37 -5.15 -12.98
CA PRO A 45 16.63 -4.71 -11.60
C PRO A 45 15.49 -3.88 -11.00
N ALA A 46 14.71 -3.18 -11.84
CA ALA A 46 13.59 -2.33 -11.41
C ALA A 46 12.34 -3.13 -10.99
N TYR A 47 12.22 -4.41 -11.38
CA TYR A 47 11.02 -5.22 -11.20
C TYR A 47 11.29 -6.56 -10.47
N GLN A 48 12.19 -6.56 -9.48
CA GLN A 48 12.42 -7.74 -8.64
C GLN A 48 11.23 -8.07 -7.72
N GLY A 49 10.39 -7.06 -7.42
CA GLY A 49 9.28 -7.17 -6.46
C GLY A 49 9.74 -7.34 -5.02
N THR A 50 11.03 -7.19 -4.76
CA THR A 50 11.67 -7.27 -3.45
C THR A 50 12.69 -6.15 -3.32
N LEU A 51 12.99 -5.76 -2.07
CA LEU A 51 13.90 -4.66 -1.79
C LEU A 51 15.32 -5.00 -2.20
N SER A 52 15.86 -4.26 -3.17
CA SER A 52 17.21 -4.44 -3.66
C SER A 52 18.26 -4.34 -2.54
N THR A 53 19.29 -5.19 -2.60
CA THR A 53 20.39 -5.17 -1.64
C THR A 53 21.33 -3.98 -1.83
N ASN A 54 21.26 -3.27 -2.95
CA ASN A 54 22.01 -2.02 -3.17
C ASN A 54 21.35 -0.80 -2.52
N THR A 55 20.23 -0.96 -1.79
CA THR A 55 19.62 0.09 -0.96
C THR A 55 20.01 -0.08 0.50
N VAL A 56 20.00 1.03 1.24
CA VAL A 56 20.16 1.05 2.71
C VAL A 56 18.84 1.50 3.33
N THR A 57 18.34 0.76 4.32
CA THR A 57 17.11 1.13 5.01
C THR A 57 17.37 2.17 6.09
N ILE A 58 16.37 2.97 6.40
CA ILE A 58 16.40 3.89 7.54
C ILE A 58 16.68 3.15 8.86
N ALA A 59 16.17 1.93 9.02
CA ALA A 59 16.45 1.10 10.18
C ALA A 59 17.94 0.76 10.30
N THR A 60 18.63 0.41 9.20
CA THR A 60 20.07 0.19 9.20
C THR A 60 20.83 1.45 9.61
N LEU A 61 20.46 2.61 9.04
CA LEU A 61 21.13 3.88 9.33
C LEU A 61 20.98 4.29 10.80
N LEU A 62 19.80 4.14 11.36
CA LEU A 62 19.51 4.47 12.75
C LEU A 62 20.16 3.48 13.72
N ARG A 63 20.12 2.18 13.43
CA ARG A 63 20.79 1.15 14.24
C ARG A 63 22.30 1.40 14.31
N ASP A 64 22.94 1.67 13.18
CA ASP A 64 24.37 1.94 13.13
C ASP A 64 24.73 3.29 13.82
N ALA A 65 23.73 4.19 14.00
CA ALA A 65 23.83 5.41 14.80
C ALA A 65 23.51 5.19 16.29
N GLY A 66 23.22 3.97 16.73
CA GLY A 66 23.00 3.63 18.14
C GLY A 66 21.54 3.60 18.59
N TYR A 67 20.57 3.65 17.67
CA TYR A 67 19.16 3.45 18.00
C TYR A 67 18.85 1.96 18.17
N HIS A 68 17.94 1.65 19.07
CA HIS A 68 17.22 0.38 19.04
C HIS A 68 16.18 0.43 17.92
N THR A 69 16.08 -0.62 17.12
CA THR A 69 15.21 -0.63 15.94
C THR A 69 14.20 -1.77 16.00
N TYR A 70 12.92 -1.44 15.92
CA TYR A 70 11.81 -2.37 16.12
C TYR A 70 10.84 -2.36 14.96
N MET A 71 10.30 -3.54 14.62
CA MET A 71 9.24 -3.65 13.61
C MET A 71 8.19 -4.67 14.05
N ALA A 72 6.91 -4.30 13.99
CA ALA A 72 5.80 -5.23 14.08
C ALA A 72 4.75 -4.93 13.00
N GLY A 73 4.49 -5.88 12.09
CA GLY A 73 3.48 -5.75 11.05
C GLY A 73 3.89 -6.19 9.66
N LYS A 74 3.20 -5.67 8.65
CA LYS A 74 3.39 -6.02 7.24
C LYS A 74 4.72 -5.48 6.70
N TRP A 75 5.56 -6.39 6.16
CA TRP A 75 6.81 -6.03 5.49
C TRP A 75 6.63 -5.86 3.97
N HIS A 76 6.27 -6.91 3.27
CA HIS A 76 5.99 -6.96 1.84
C HIS A 76 7.16 -6.51 0.93
N LEU A 77 8.40 -6.73 1.37
CA LEU A 77 9.61 -6.36 0.63
C LEU A 77 10.59 -7.53 0.44
N GLY A 78 10.13 -8.76 0.65
CA GLY A 78 10.87 -10.00 0.41
C GLY A 78 10.70 -11.02 1.54
N HIS A 79 10.93 -12.31 1.19
CA HIS A 79 10.71 -13.46 2.08
C HIS A 79 11.99 -14.22 2.41
N SER A 80 13.05 -14.05 1.59
CA SER A 80 14.31 -14.75 1.83
C SER A 80 15.03 -14.16 3.04
N PRO A 81 15.84 -14.94 3.77
CA PRO A 81 16.45 -14.50 5.03
C PRO A 81 17.18 -13.17 4.95
N GLU A 82 17.87 -12.89 3.84
CA GLU A 82 18.61 -11.65 3.60
C GLU A 82 17.71 -10.43 3.31
N LEU A 83 16.44 -10.65 3.01
CA LEU A 83 15.45 -9.62 2.72
C LEU A 83 14.47 -9.38 3.87
N LEU A 84 14.46 -10.23 4.89
CA LEU A 84 13.64 -10.03 6.08
C LEU A 84 14.08 -8.77 6.84
N PRO A 85 13.17 -8.12 7.58
CA PRO A 85 13.50 -6.87 8.28
C PRO A 85 14.64 -7.04 9.30
N SER A 86 14.82 -8.21 9.92
CA SER A 86 15.95 -8.53 10.80
C SER A 86 17.32 -8.41 10.09
N ALA A 87 17.41 -8.79 8.81
CA ALA A 87 18.61 -8.60 7.99
C ALA A 87 18.70 -7.18 7.39
N ARG A 88 17.64 -6.41 7.47
CA ARG A 88 17.54 -5.06 6.90
C ARG A 88 17.52 -3.96 7.96
N GLY A 89 18.11 -4.23 9.13
CA GLY A 89 18.47 -3.22 10.12
C GLY A 89 17.55 -3.15 11.34
N PHE A 90 16.55 -4.01 11.48
CA PHE A 90 15.74 -4.07 12.69
C PHE A 90 16.29 -5.09 13.68
N ASP A 91 16.47 -4.68 14.95
CA ASP A 91 16.96 -5.53 16.03
C ASP A 91 15.91 -6.53 16.51
N ARG A 92 14.66 -6.10 16.58
CA ARG A 92 13.52 -6.95 16.96
C ARG A 92 12.41 -6.83 15.94
N THR A 93 11.86 -7.96 15.56
CA THR A 93 10.85 -8.00 14.50
C THR A 93 9.75 -9.01 14.79
N THR A 94 8.51 -8.66 14.42
CA THR A 94 7.43 -9.62 14.19
C THR A 94 6.73 -9.20 12.89
N ALA A 95 7.07 -9.86 11.79
CA ALA A 95 6.77 -9.39 10.45
C ALA A 95 5.94 -10.38 9.64
N LEU A 96 4.89 -9.87 8.97
CA LEU A 96 4.23 -10.54 7.85
C LEU A 96 4.99 -10.20 6.57
N ALA A 97 5.61 -11.19 5.95
CA ALA A 97 6.40 -10.99 4.72
C ALA A 97 5.54 -10.82 3.45
N ASP A 98 4.29 -11.29 3.49
CA ASP A 98 3.32 -11.27 2.38
C ASP A 98 2.66 -9.89 2.21
N SER A 99 1.89 -9.77 1.11
CA SER A 99 1.13 -8.56 0.80
C SER A 99 -0.07 -8.31 1.73
N GLY A 100 -0.48 -9.31 2.50
CA GLY A 100 -1.56 -9.28 3.48
C GLY A 100 -1.85 -10.68 4.01
N ALA A 101 -2.68 -10.77 5.04
CA ALA A 101 -3.15 -12.01 5.62
C ALA A 101 -4.46 -11.79 6.37
N ASP A 102 -5.07 -12.86 6.84
CA ASP A 102 -6.21 -12.81 7.77
C ASP A 102 -5.85 -12.05 9.06
N ASN A 103 -6.81 -11.31 9.60
CA ASN A 103 -6.60 -10.50 10.80
C ASN A 103 -6.84 -11.27 12.11
N TRP A 104 -7.33 -12.51 12.05
CA TRP A 104 -7.66 -13.36 13.17
C TRP A 104 -6.83 -14.64 13.26
N GLU A 105 -6.21 -15.06 12.14
CA GLU A 105 -5.53 -16.35 12.03
C GLU A 105 -4.28 -16.27 11.15
N GLN A 106 -3.44 -17.29 11.22
CA GLN A 106 -2.30 -17.47 10.31
C GLN A 106 -2.75 -18.05 8.97
N LYS A 107 -3.63 -17.33 8.29
CA LYS A 107 -4.31 -17.73 7.07
C LYS A 107 -4.00 -16.76 5.94
N PRO A 108 -3.64 -17.24 4.73
CA PRO A 108 -3.38 -16.36 3.60
C PRO A 108 -4.69 -15.75 3.10
N TYR A 109 -4.60 -14.56 2.52
CA TYR A 109 -5.76 -13.89 1.90
C TYR A 109 -5.81 -14.06 0.37
N LEU A 110 -4.73 -14.58 -0.23
CA LEU A 110 -4.63 -14.93 -1.65
C LEU A 110 -4.30 -16.42 -1.79
N PRO A 111 -4.93 -17.11 -2.76
CA PRO A 111 -4.73 -18.54 -2.94
C PRO A 111 -3.36 -18.94 -3.51
N ILE A 112 -2.54 -17.96 -3.93
CA ILE A 112 -1.15 -18.17 -4.36
C ILE A 112 -0.22 -18.52 -3.18
N TYR A 113 -0.59 -18.16 -1.96
CA TYR A 113 0.16 -18.51 -0.76
C TYR A 113 -0.40 -19.78 -0.10
N GLU A 114 0.46 -20.68 0.32
CA GLU A 114 0.05 -21.87 1.08
C GLU A 114 -0.33 -21.55 2.52
N GLN A 115 0.36 -20.55 3.10
CA GLN A 115 0.14 -20.04 4.45
C GLN A 115 0.53 -18.56 4.51
N ALA A 116 0.07 -17.85 5.53
CA ALA A 116 0.58 -16.51 5.83
C ALA A 116 2.01 -16.63 6.42
N ASN A 117 2.97 -15.94 5.79
CA ASN A 117 4.39 -16.05 6.11
C ASN A 117 4.79 -15.06 7.19
N TRP A 118 4.64 -15.47 8.45
CA TRP A 118 5.05 -14.71 9.61
C TRP A 118 6.46 -15.10 10.07
N PHE A 119 7.24 -14.09 10.47
CA PHE A 119 8.59 -14.24 11.00
C PHE A 119 8.78 -13.40 12.25
N ALA A 120 9.51 -13.91 13.23
CA ALA A 120 9.99 -13.16 14.39
C ALA A 120 11.51 -13.24 14.43
N ASP A 121 12.18 -12.09 14.48
CA ASP A 121 13.64 -11.97 14.52
C ASP A 121 14.38 -12.82 13.45
N GLY A 122 13.76 -12.97 12.27
CA GLY A 122 14.29 -13.73 11.13
C GLY A 122 13.86 -15.20 11.05
N GLU A 123 13.27 -15.75 12.09
CA GLU A 123 12.80 -17.13 12.14
C GLU A 123 11.29 -17.23 11.88
N ARG A 124 10.81 -18.35 11.35
CA ARG A 124 9.38 -18.59 11.17
C ARG A 124 8.65 -18.51 12.50
N PHE A 125 7.50 -17.83 12.48
CA PHE A 125 6.70 -17.55 13.66
C PHE A 125 5.26 -18.03 13.50
N ASN A 126 4.73 -18.67 14.54
CA ASN A 126 3.33 -19.06 14.60
C ASN A 126 2.55 -18.05 15.45
N LEU A 127 1.44 -17.58 14.92
CA LEU A 127 0.57 -16.65 15.61
C LEU A 127 -0.13 -17.33 16.82
N PRO A 128 -0.40 -16.60 17.90
CA PRO A 128 -1.15 -17.14 19.04
C PRO A 128 -2.64 -17.33 18.70
N ASP A 129 -3.31 -18.22 19.44
CA ASP A 129 -4.72 -18.56 19.22
C ASP A 129 -5.69 -17.37 19.40
N ASP A 130 -5.32 -16.40 20.24
CA ASP A 130 -6.10 -15.19 20.52
C ASP A 130 -5.69 -13.99 19.66
N PHE A 131 -5.05 -14.26 18.50
CA PHE A 131 -4.57 -13.24 17.60
C PHE A 131 -5.70 -12.34 17.08
N TYR A 132 -5.48 -11.02 17.10
CA TYR A 132 -6.14 -10.00 16.30
C TYR A 132 -5.08 -8.98 15.88
N SER A 133 -4.89 -8.77 14.57
CA SER A 133 -3.69 -8.13 14.02
C SER A 133 -3.37 -6.77 14.66
N SER A 134 -4.31 -5.81 14.69
CA SER A 134 -4.04 -4.46 15.20
C SER A 134 -3.69 -4.45 16.69
N ARG A 135 -4.32 -5.32 17.51
CA ARG A 135 -3.97 -5.48 18.91
C ARG A 135 -2.57 -6.07 19.07
N PHE A 136 -2.34 -7.20 18.43
CA PHE A 136 -1.12 -7.98 18.55
C PHE A 136 0.14 -7.18 18.12
N LEU A 137 0.04 -6.43 17.03
CA LEU A 137 1.16 -5.64 16.52
C LEU A 137 1.56 -4.52 17.48
N VAL A 138 0.58 -3.86 18.09
CA VAL A 138 0.83 -2.86 19.14
C VAL A 138 1.42 -3.50 20.39
N ASP A 139 0.91 -4.66 20.82
CA ASP A 139 1.45 -5.39 21.97
C ASP A 139 2.92 -5.77 21.74
N LYS A 140 3.29 -6.16 20.50
CA LYS A 140 4.70 -6.46 20.14
C LYS A 140 5.59 -5.23 20.17
N ILE A 141 5.15 -4.08 19.68
CA ILE A 141 5.95 -2.84 19.78
C ILE A 141 6.15 -2.44 21.24
N ILE A 142 5.12 -2.53 22.07
CA ILE A 142 5.23 -2.28 23.53
C ILE A 142 6.24 -3.25 24.15
N GLU A 143 6.14 -4.56 23.88
CA GLU A 143 7.09 -5.58 24.34
C GLU A 143 8.52 -5.26 23.95
N PHE A 144 8.75 -4.81 22.71
CA PHE A 144 10.09 -4.49 22.22
C PHE A 144 10.66 -3.24 22.91
N ILE A 145 9.86 -2.20 23.11
CA ILE A 145 10.28 -1.00 23.86
C ILE A 145 10.63 -1.39 25.30
N ASP A 146 9.80 -2.19 25.96
CA ASP A 146 10.00 -2.64 27.33
C ASP A 146 11.18 -3.60 27.50
N SER A 147 11.65 -4.22 26.42
CA SER A 147 12.82 -5.12 26.49
C SER A 147 14.14 -4.39 26.77
N ASN A 148 14.18 -3.07 26.65
CA ASN A 148 15.35 -2.22 26.88
C ASN A 148 15.11 -1.11 27.93
N PRO A 149 14.55 -1.40 29.12
CA PRO A 149 14.02 -0.39 30.04
C PRO A 149 15.10 0.47 30.69
N SER A 150 16.34 0.02 30.72
CA SER A 150 17.49 0.74 31.30
C SER A 150 18.40 1.36 30.24
N SER A 151 18.05 1.27 28.97
CA SER A 151 18.84 1.87 27.89
C SER A 151 18.53 3.36 27.77
N GLU A 152 19.58 4.20 27.74
CA GLU A 152 19.47 5.62 27.38
C GLU A 152 19.43 5.82 25.85
N ALA A 153 19.64 4.76 25.07
CA ALA A 153 19.61 4.83 23.61
C ALA A 153 18.18 5.07 23.10
N PRO A 154 18.00 5.95 22.13
CA PRO A 154 16.70 6.20 21.52
C PRO A 154 16.23 4.96 20.73
N PHE A 155 14.95 4.92 20.38
CA PHE A 155 14.42 3.86 19.53
C PHE A 155 13.78 4.40 18.24
N PHE A 156 13.76 3.55 17.23
CA PHE A 156 12.97 3.68 16.01
C PHE A 156 12.01 2.50 15.92
N ALA A 157 10.72 2.76 15.93
CA ALA A 157 9.69 1.72 15.82
C ALA A 157 8.88 1.91 14.53
N TYR A 158 8.88 0.90 13.67
CA TYR A 158 8.04 0.82 12.47
C TYR A 158 6.88 -0.12 12.74
N LEU A 159 5.66 0.43 12.76
CA LEU A 159 4.41 -0.29 13.05
C LEU A 159 3.50 -0.28 11.80
N PRO A 160 3.81 -1.07 10.76
CA PRO A 160 3.01 -1.15 9.56
C PRO A 160 1.82 -2.09 9.76
N PHE A 161 0.67 -1.53 10.11
CA PHE A 161 -0.56 -2.30 10.28
C PHE A 161 -0.95 -3.08 9.02
N GLN A 162 -1.67 -4.21 9.19
CA GLN A 162 -2.43 -4.81 8.10
C GLN A 162 -3.72 -4.03 7.80
N ALA A 163 -4.31 -3.42 8.83
CA ALA A 163 -5.48 -2.55 8.68
C ALA A 163 -5.12 -1.34 7.77
N VAL A 164 -5.97 -1.00 6.79
CA VAL A 164 -7.30 -1.59 6.53
C VAL A 164 -7.32 -2.43 5.24
N HIS A 165 -6.28 -3.22 5.00
CA HIS A 165 -6.17 -4.10 3.83
C HIS A 165 -7.21 -5.23 3.87
N ILE A 166 -7.55 -5.77 2.70
CA ILE A 166 -8.37 -6.99 2.59
C ILE A 166 -7.63 -8.20 3.18
N PRO A 167 -8.39 -9.14 3.81
CA PRO A 167 -9.82 -9.08 4.13
C PRO A 167 -10.13 -8.04 5.20
N VAL A 168 -11.23 -7.27 5.01
CA VAL A 168 -11.65 -6.31 6.03
C VAL A 168 -12.32 -7.06 7.17
N GLN A 169 -11.71 -6.95 8.38
CA GLN A 169 -12.11 -7.72 9.55
C GLN A 169 -11.87 -6.89 10.82
N ALA A 170 -12.83 -6.89 11.74
CA ALA A 170 -12.75 -6.15 13.00
C ALA A 170 -13.51 -6.86 14.12
N PRO A 171 -13.18 -6.61 15.40
CA PRO A 171 -13.97 -7.12 16.51
C PRO A 171 -15.41 -6.59 16.47
N GLN A 172 -16.38 -7.44 16.81
CA GLN A 172 -17.81 -7.12 16.80
C GLN A 172 -18.14 -5.83 17.55
N SER A 173 -17.48 -5.57 18.66
CA SER A 173 -17.70 -4.37 19.48
C SER A 173 -17.37 -3.05 18.76
N PHE A 174 -16.51 -3.07 17.76
CA PHE A 174 -16.26 -1.93 16.88
C PHE A 174 -17.27 -1.90 15.73
N ILE A 175 -17.59 -3.05 15.13
CA ILE A 175 -18.58 -3.14 14.03
C ILE A 175 -19.95 -2.58 14.47
N ASP A 176 -20.39 -2.91 15.68
CA ASP A 176 -21.69 -2.48 16.22
C ASP A 176 -21.85 -0.96 16.28
N ARG A 177 -20.75 -0.21 16.37
CA ARG A 177 -20.76 1.26 16.41
C ARG A 177 -21.12 1.91 15.08
N TYR A 178 -20.93 1.18 13.98
CA TYR A 178 -21.15 1.67 12.62
C TYR A 178 -22.44 1.15 11.99
N LYS A 179 -23.23 0.38 12.73
CA LYS A 179 -24.47 -0.20 12.23
C LYS A 179 -25.42 0.89 11.69
N GLY A 180 -25.75 0.80 10.39
CA GLY A 180 -26.65 1.71 9.71
C GLY A 180 -26.02 3.04 9.26
N VAL A 181 -24.73 3.29 9.54
CA VAL A 181 -24.06 4.55 9.19
C VAL A 181 -23.91 4.72 7.67
N TYR A 182 -23.87 3.63 6.93
CA TYR A 182 -23.61 3.61 5.48
C TYR A 182 -24.81 3.18 4.64
N ASP A 183 -26.02 3.14 5.22
CA ASP A 183 -27.25 2.73 4.54
C ASP A 183 -27.66 3.68 3.40
N ASP A 184 -27.21 4.96 3.45
CA ASP A 184 -27.44 5.95 2.40
C ASP A 184 -26.57 5.72 1.14
N GLY A 185 -25.56 4.86 1.22
CA GLY A 185 -24.70 4.45 0.10
C GLY A 185 -23.50 5.36 -0.16
N TRP A 186 -22.79 5.01 -1.22
CA TRP A 186 -21.49 5.60 -1.55
C TRP A 186 -21.55 7.00 -2.14
N GLU A 187 -22.59 7.37 -2.92
CA GLU A 187 -22.70 8.73 -3.45
C GLU A 187 -22.90 9.73 -2.31
N VAL A 188 -23.77 9.39 -1.34
CA VAL A 188 -24.00 10.22 -0.16
C VAL A 188 -22.75 10.31 0.70
N LEU A 189 -22.07 9.19 0.93
CA LEU A 189 -20.80 9.17 1.66
C LEU A 189 -19.74 10.01 0.96
N ARG A 190 -19.62 9.91 -0.37
CA ARG A 190 -18.67 10.68 -1.16
C ARG A 190 -18.90 12.18 -1.00
N THR A 191 -20.15 12.61 -1.08
CA THR A 191 -20.53 14.01 -0.86
C THR A 191 -20.21 14.48 0.57
N LYS A 192 -20.62 13.73 1.59
CA LYS A 192 -20.33 14.06 3.00
C LYS A 192 -18.83 14.19 3.27
N ARG A 193 -17.99 13.31 2.69
CA ARG A 193 -16.53 13.38 2.82
C ARG A 193 -15.93 14.59 2.12
N TYR A 194 -16.42 14.92 0.94
CA TYR A 194 -16.01 16.12 0.21
C TYR A 194 -16.30 17.39 1.02
N GLU A 195 -17.53 17.54 1.52
CA GLU A 195 -17.93 18.67 2.37
C GLU A 195 -17.06 18.77 3.64
N ALA A 196 -16.78 17.62 4.28
CA ALA A 196 -15.92 17.58 5.45
C ALA A 196 -14.47 17.95 5.13
N ALA A 197 -13.92 17.49 4.00
CA ALA A 197 -12.56 17.83 3.57
C ALA A 197 -12.42 19.34 3.28
N GLN A 198 -13.43 19.97 2.66
CA GLN A 198 -13.47 21.42 2.45
C GLN A 198 -13.54 22.17 3.79
N ALA A 199 -14.46 21.77 4.68
CA ALA A 199 -14.62 22.40 5.99
C ALA A 199 -13.37 22.31 6.86
N LEU A 200 -12.55 21.27 6.68
CA LEU A 200 -11.26 21.07 7.35
C LEU A 200 -10.10 21.78 6.64
N GLY A 201 -10.31 22.38 5.47
CA GLY A 201 -9.23 23.01 4.68
C GLY A 201 -8.25 22.01 4.04
N LEU A 202 -8.65 20.75 3.86
CA LEU A 202 -7.81 19.72 3.24
C LEU A 202 -7.84 19.78 1.70
N VAL A 203 -8.86 20.41 1.14
CA VAL A 203 -9.01 20.67 -0.29
C VAL A 203 -9.54 22.09 -0.49
N PRO A 204 -9.27 22.77 -1.63
CA PRO A 204 -9.77 24.11 -1.91
C PRO A 204 -11.30 24.20 -1.88
N GLU A 205 -11.84 25.32 -1.40
CA GLU A 205 -13.30 25.56 -1.30
C GLU A 205 -14.04 25.40 -2.64
N ASN A 206 -13.38 25.75 -3.74
CA ASN A 206 -13.96 25.72 -5.09
C ASN A 206 -13.50 24.49 -5.90
N SER A 207 -12.88 23.50 -5.27
CA SER A 207 -12.52 22.27 -5.98
C SER A 207 -13.78 21.55 -6.46
N ALA A 208 -13.71 20.93 -7.62
CA ALA A 208 -14.80 20.12 -8.13
C ALA A 208 -14.59 18.64 -7.76
N MET A 209 -15.65 17.86 -7.83
CA MET A 209 -15.62 16.42 -7.65
C MET A 209 -16.47 15.76 -8.75
N GLU A 210 -15.87 14.85 -9.49
CA GLU A 210 -16.57 14.08 -10.50
C GLU A 210 -16.93 12.68 -10.01
N PRO A 211 -18.06 12.12 -10.44
CA PRO A 211 -18.37 10.70 -10.21
C PRO A 211 -17.32 9.82 -10.90
N MET A 212 -16.95 8.72 -10.27
CA MET A 212 -16.14 7.71 -10.93
C MET A 212 -16.94 7.00 -12.02
N ALA A 213 -16.36 6.88 -13.22
CA ALA A 213 -17.01 6.21 -14.35
C ALA A 213 -17.35 4.72 -14.06
N SER A 214 -16.59 4.10 -13.16
CA SER A 214 -16.79 2.72 -12.70
C SER A 214 -17.83 2.59 -11.58
N THR A 215 -18.42 3.71 -11.09
CA THR A 215 -19.34 3.67 -9.94
C THR A 215 -20.76 3.38 -10.41
N GLU A 216 -21.31 2.26 -9.94
CA GLU A 216 -22.71 1.93 -10.12
C GLU A 216 -23.60 2.83 -9.23
N SER A 217 -24.81 3.16 -9.69
CA SER A 217 -25.72 3.95 -8.87
C SER A 217 -26.30 3.12 -7.73
N TRP A 218 -26.13 3.61 -6.49
CA TRP A 218 -26.70 2.99 -5.29
C TRP A 218 -28.20 2.77 -5.39
N GLN A 219 -28.91 3.72 -6.03
CA GLN A 219 -30.37 3.65 -6.14
C GLN A 219 -30.86 2.44 -6.94
N ASN A 220 -30.03 1.94 -7.87
CA ASN A 220 -30.36 0.81 -8.74
C ASN A 220 -30.19 -0.56 -8.08
N LEU A 221 -29.55 -0.61 -6.90
CA LEU A 221 -29.32 -1.87 -6.20
C LEU A 221 -30.57 -2.41 -5.51
N GLU A 222 -30.67 -3.73 -5.47
CA GLU A 222 -31.67 -4.43 -4.66
C GLU A 222 -31.45 -4.18 -3.15
N PRO A 223 -32.52 -4.18 -2.33
CA PRO A 223 -32.39 -3.90 -0.89
C PRO A 223 -31.41 -4.80 -0.15
N GLU A 224 -31.31 -6.08 -0.53
CA GLU A 224 -30.37 -7.04 0.06
C GLU A 224 -28.93 -6.68 -0.29
N THR A 225 -28.67 -6.35 -1.55
CA THR A 225 -27.35 -5.89 -2.00
C THR A 225 -26.93 -4.61 -1.28
N LYS A 226 -27.85 -3.63 -1.14
CA LYS A 226 -27.58 -2.40 -0.37
C LYS A 226 -27.14 -2.71 1.06
N ARG A 227 -27.88 -3.55 1.76
CA ARG A 227 -27.54 -3.97 3.13
C ARG A 227 -26.16 -4.64 3.20
N TYR A 228 -25.86 -5.52 2.26
CA TYR A 228 -24.58 -6.21 2.20
C TYR A 228 -23.42 -5.23 1.95
N GLN A 229 -23.57 -4.32 0.99
CA GLN A 229 -22.55 -3.32 0.68
C GLN A 229 -22.33 -2.35 1.86
N ALA A 230 -23.41 -1.86 2.50
CA ALA A 230 -23.33 -1.01 3.70
C ALA A 230 -22.55 -1.72 4.82
N LYS A 231 -22.84 -3.00 5.07
CA LYS A 231 -22.15 -3.83 6.07
C LYS A 231 -20.63 -3.92 5.81
N ARG A 232 -20.20 -4.05 4.56
CA ARG A 232 -18.78 -4.07 4.19
C ARG A 232 -18.08 -2.78 4.61
N MET A 233 -18.72 -1.63 4.40
CA MET A 233 -18.17 -0.33 4.79
C MET A 233 -18.22 -0.12 6.31
N GLU A 234 -19.23 -0.65 7.02
CA GLU A 234 -19.27 -0.68 8.49
C GLU A 234 -18.05 -1.42 9.06
N VAL A 235 -17.72 -2.59 8.52
CA VAL A 235 -16.56 -3.38 8.94
C VAL A 235 -15.25 -2.64 8.65
N TYR A 236 -15.14 -2.00 7.49
CA TYR A 236 -13.97 -1.20 7.14
C TYR A 236 -13.75 -0.04 8.13
N ALA A 237 -14.80 0.70 8.45
CA ALA A 237 -14.72 1.79 9.43
C ALA A 237 -14.38 1.28 10.83
N ALA A 238 -14.95 0.15 11.24
CA ALA A 238 -14.63 -0.53 12.50
C ALA A 238 -13.15 -0.96 12.56
N MET A 239 -12.57 -1.40 11.43
CA MET A 239 -11.17 -1.77 11.36
C MET A 239 -10.25 -0.55 11.52
N VAL A 240 -10.62 0.61 10.95
CA VAL A 240 -9.93 1.89 11.17
C VAL A 240 -9.98 2.28 12.65
N GLU A 241 -11.16 2.23 13.27
CA GLU A 241 -11.32 2.58 14.68
C GLU A 241 -10.56 1.63 15.62
N ALA A 242 -10.53 0.33 15.33
CA ALA A 242 -9.74 -0.63 16.09
C ALA A 242 -8.25 -0.34 16.00
N MET A 243 -7.74 0.03 14.83
CA MET A 243 -6.35 0.47 14.64
C MET A 243 -6.04 1.73 15.46
N ASP A 244 -6.90 2.74 15.40
CA ASP A 244 -6.77 3.98 16.18
C ASP A 244 -6.79 3.72 17.68
N PHE A 245 -7.74 2.92 18.16
CA PHE A 245 -7.83 2.52 19.56
C PHE A 245 -6.54 1.87 20.07
N HIS A 246 -5.99 0.93 19.31
CA HIS A 246 -4.75 0.24 19.70
C HIS A 246 -3.53 1.16 19.60
N THR A 247 -3.48 2.08 18.63
CA THR A 247 -2.47 3.14 18.57
C THR A 247 -2.53 4.03 19.83
N GLY A 248 -3.74 4.37 20.30
CA GLY A 248 -3.96 5.07 21.55
C GLY A 248 -3.38 4.34 22.77
N ARG A 249 -3.41 3.00 22.79
CA ARG A 249 -2.78 2.19 23.84
C ARG A 249 -1.24 2.33 23.85
N LEU A 250 -0.62 2.34 22.67
CA LEU A 250 0.83 2.60 22.54
C LEU A 250 1.17 4.00 23.06
N ILE A 251 0.43 5.02 22.64
CA ILE A 251 0.63 6.39 23.11
C ILE A 251 0.48 6.48 24.63
N GLN A 252 -0.52 5.84 25.21
CA GLN A 252 -0.72 5.81 26.67
C GLN A 252 0.43 5.09 27.39
N HIS A 253 0.95 3.99 26.81
CA HIS A 253 2.12 3.30 27.35
C HIS A 253 3.35 4.21 27.36
N LEU A 254 3.64 4.93 26.26
CA LEU A 254 4.76 5.87 26.19
C LEU A 254 4.62 7.01 27.19
N LYS A 255 3.40 7.51 27.46
CA LYS A 255 3.13 8.48 28.53
C LYS A 255 3.45 7.92 29.90
N ASN A 256 3.03 6.70 30.19
CA ASN A 256 3.23 6.04 31.48
C ASN A 256 4.72 5.73 31.76
N THR A 257 5.51 5.51 30.70
CA THR A 257 6.94 5.19 30.80
C THR A 257 7.87 6.40 30.59
N GLY A 258 7.29 7.60 30.37
CA GLY A 258 8.07 8.86 30.24
C GLY A 258 8.78 9.02 28.90
N HIS A 259 8.38 8.26 27.88
CA HIS A 259 8.96 8.36 26.53
C HIS A 259 8.20 9.32 25.61
N TYR A 260 6.95 9.65 25.94
CA TYR A 260 6.05 10.39 25.05
C TYR A 260 6.59 11.75 24.63
N GLU A 261 7.10 12.54 25.58
CA GLU A 261 7.59 13.91 25.35
C GLU A 261 8.83 13.95 24.43
N ASN A 262 9.56 12.82 24.33
CA ASN A 262 10.72 12.69 23.43
C ASN A 262 10.43 11.74 22.25
N THR A 263 9.18 11.60 21.84
CA THR A 263 8.78 10.75 20.71
C THR A 263 8.15 11.58 19.60
N ILE A 264 8.60 11.32 18.36
CA ILE A 264 7.99 11.84 17.15
C ILE A 264 7.16 10.73 16.53
N PHE A 265 5.90 11.05 16.21
CA PHE A 265 4.95 10.15 15.52
C PHE A 265 4.82 10.59 14.07
N ILE A 266 4.96 9.64 13.15
CA ILE A 266 4.70 9.81 11.72
C ILE A 266 3.64 8.78 11.32
N PHE A 267 2.45 9.23 10.97
CA PHE A 267 1.34 8.38 10.52
C PHE A 267 1.01 8.69 9.07
N ALA A 268 1.00 7.66 8.22
CA ALA A 268 0.62 7.78 6.81
C ALA A 268 -0.07 6.50 6.31
N SER A 269 -0.84 6.62 5.22
CA SER A 269 -1.26 5.47 4.43
C SER A 269 -0.21 5.12 3.37
N ASP A 270 -0.11 3.85 2.98
CA ASP A 270 0.83 3.40 1.95
C ASP A 270 0.25 3.38 0.52
N ASN A 271 -1.05 3.62 0.37
CA ASN A 271 -1.75 3.84 -0.90
C ASN A 271 -3.17 4.35 -0.66
N GLY A 272 -3.85 4.74 -1.72
CA GLY A 272 -5.28 5.02 -1.68
C GLY A 272 -6.12 3.81 -1.29
N SER A 273 -7.42 4.02 -1.08
CA SER A 273 -8.36 2.98 -0.63
C SER A 273 -8.39 1.76 -1.55
N GLU A 274 -8.57 0.56 -0.96
CA GLU A 274 -8.52 -0.72 -1.67
C GLU A 274 -9.91 -1.13 -2.17
N GLY A 275 -10.09 -1.16 -3.48
CA GLY A 275 -11.35 -1.54 -4.13
C GLY A 275 -11.38 -2.94 -4.72
N SER A 276 -10.28 -3.69 -4.64
CA SER A 276 -10.17 -5.04 -5.21
C SER A 276 -10.55 -6.14 -4.21
N GLY A 277 -10.45 -7.37 -4.65
CA GLY A 277 -10.62 -8.57 -3.82
C GLY A 277 -11.80 -9.45 -4.25
N ALA A 278 -11.81 -10.69 -3.74
CA ALA A 278 -12.92 -11.61 -3.93
C ALA A 278 -14.21 -11.08 -3.30
N GLY A 279 -15.35 -11.44 -3.86
CA GLY A 279 -16.66 -11.02 -3.32
C GLY A 279 -17.07 -9.59 -3.71
N VAL A 280 -16.35 -8.93 -4.63
CA VAL A 280 -16.80 -7.64 -5.20
C VAL A 280 -18.10 -7.85 -5.99
N GLU A 281 -18.17 -8.95 -6.73
CA GLU A 281 -19.40 -9.41 -7.39
C GLU A 281 -19.61 -10.90 -7.10
N PRO A 282 -20.87 -11.37 -6.99
CA PRO A 282 -21.17 -12.77 -6.85
C PRO A 282 -20.86 -13.51 -8.16
N ALA A 283 -19.60 -13.91 -8.34
CA ALA A 283 -19.18 -14.72 -9.47
C ALA A 283 -18.81 -16.13 -9.01
N PRO A 284 -19.11 -17.17 -9.77
CA PRO A 284 -18.74 -18.56 -9.43
C PRO A 284 -17.24 -18.73 -9.12
N ALA A 285 -16.38 -17.95 -9.81
CA ALA A 285 -14.95 -17.94 -9.56
C ALA A 285 -14.58 -17.41 -8.17
N ASN A 286 -15.29 -16.39 -7.67
CA ASN A 286 -15.08 -15.84 -6.33
C ASN A 286 -15.46 -16.86 -5.25
N ASN A 287 -16.60 -17.52 -5.40
CA ASN A 287 -17.05 -18.56 -4.47
C ASN A 287 -16.06 -19.73 -4.42
N LEU A 288 -15.53 -20.13 -5.57
CA LEU A 288 -14.48 -21.15 -5.62
C LEU A 288 -13.21 -20.69 -4.90
N MET A 289 -12.78 -19.45 -5.12
CA MET A 289 -11.60 -18.89 -4.48
C MET A 289 -11.77 -18.82 -2.95
N LEU A 290 -12.91 -18.31 -2.46
CA LEU A 290 -13.22 -18.29 -1.02
C LEU A 290 -13.23 -19.69 -0.42
N SER A 291 -13.87 -20.65 -1.11
CA SER A 291 -13.90 -22.06 -0.67
C SER A 291 -12.51 -22.70 -0.63
N LEU A 292 -11.65 -22.42 -1.62
CA LEU A 292 -10.26 -22.92 -1.65
C LEU A 292 -9.41 -22.37 -0.50
N MET A 293 -9.74 -21.18 -0.02
CA MET A 293 -9.05 -20.52 1.09
C MET A 293 -9.76 -20.73 2.43
N ASP A 294 -10.87 -21.50 2.46
CA ASP A 294 -11.69 -21.72 3.65
C ASP A 294 -12.21 -20.42 4.27
N TYR A 295 -12.70 -19.50 3.44
CA TYR A 295 -13.41 -18.29 3.85
C TYR A 295 -14.88 -18.36 3.47
N ASN A 296 -15.69 -17.55 4.17
CA ASN A 296 -17.07 -17.26 3.79
C ASN A 296 -17.26 -15.74 3.61
N ASP A 297 -18.35 -15.36 2.98
CA ASP A 297 -18.80 -13.98 2.79
C ASP A 297 -20.24 -13.78 3.33
N ASP A 298 -20.64 -14.60 4.30
CA ASP A 298 -21.96 -14.54 4.92
C ASP A 298 -22.19 -13.21 5.62
N TYR A 299 -23.34 -12.59 5.36
CA TYR A 299 -23.72 -11.28 5.92
C TYR A 299 -23.62 -11.23 7.45
N GLU A 300 -24.08 -12.28 8.15
CA GLU A 300 -24.13 -12.30 9.62
C GLU A 300 -22.74 -12.38 10.27
N THR A 301 -21.77 -12.97 9.59
CA THR A 301 -20.40 -13.15 10.10
C THR A 301 -19.39 -12.22 9.44
N LEU A 302 -19.83 -11.37 8.53
CA LEU A 302 -18.95 -10.48 7.77
C LEU A 302 -18.13 -9.57 8.71
N GLY A 303 -16.82 -9.61 8.56
CA GLY A 303 -15.85 -8.91 9.41
C GLY A 303 -15.32 -9.74 10.58
N LEU A 304 -15.95 -10.86 10.92
CA LEU A 304 -15.50 -11.75 11.99
C LEU A 304 -14.52 -12.82 11.47
N LYS A 305 -13.97 -13.59 12.39
CA LYS A 305 -13.08 -14.71 12.09
C LYS A 305 -13.71 -15.67 11.07
N GLY A 306 -12.94 -16.02 10.02
CA GLY A 306 -13.38 -16.89 8.93
C GLY A 306 -14.13 -16.19 7.82
N SER A 307 -14.44 -14.89 7.93
CA SER A 307 -15.06 -14.13 6.85
C SER A 307 -14.04 -13.43 5.95
N TYR A 308 -14.42 -13.21 4.69
CA TYR A 308 -13.65 -12.44 3.72
C TYR A 308 -14.48 -11.25 3.23
N GLY A 309 -14.05 -10.05 3.56
CA GLY A 309 -14.71 -8.81 3.15
C GLY A 309 -13.79 -7.89 2.36
N THR A 310 -14.37 -7.09 1.47
CA THR A 310 -13.74 -5.97 0.77
C THR A 310 -14.77 -4.87 0.59
N ILE A 311 -14.36 -3.60 0.54
CA ILE A 311 -15.32 -2.50 0.33
C ILE A 311 -15.76 -2.34 -1.13
N GLY A 312 -15.03 -2.96 -2.07
CA GLY A 312 -15.29 -2.84 -3.50
C GLY A 312 -14.99 -1.45 -4.09
N PRO A 313 -15.04 -1.32 -5.43
CA PRO A 313 -14.64 -0.09 -6.13
C PRO A 313 -15.50 1.13 -5.76
N ASN A 314 -16.79 0.93 -5.52
CA ASN A 314 -17.73 2.01 -5.24
C ASN A 314 -17.45 2.68 -3.89
N PHE A 315 -17.31 1.91 -2.81
CA PHE A 315 -16.93 2.45 -1.50
C PHE A 315 -15.45 2.85 -1.45
N ALA A 316 -14.56 2.22 -2.23
CA ALA A 316 -13.17 2.70 -2.34
C ALA A 316 -13.11 4.11 -2.95
N SER A 317 -13.89 4.38 -4.00
CA SER A 317 -14.07 5.72 -4.56
C SER A 317 -14.62 6.71 -3.53
N ALA A 318 -15.62 6.30 -2.73
CA ALA A 318 -16.16 7.15 -1.66
C ALA A 318 -15.14 7.38 -0.54
N ALA A 319 -14.31 6.38 -0.21
CA ALA A 319 -13.25 6.53 0.78
C ALA A 319 -12.13 7.49 0.33
N ALA A 320 -11.86 7.59 -0.97
CA ALA A 320 -10.90 8.52 -1.54
C ALA A 320 -11.45 9.94 -1.78
N SER A 321 -12.75 10.18 -1.60
CA SER A 321 -13.41 11.47 -1.89
C SER A 321 -12.70 12.67 -1.24
N PRO A 322 -12.57 13.81 -1.98
CA PRO A 322 -13.14 14.10 -3.30
C PRO A 322 -12.28 13.64 -4.48
N LEU A 323 -11.15 13.00 -4.21
CA LEU A 323 -10.13 12.63 -5.19
C LEU A 323 -10.65 11.59 -6.19
N GLY A 324 -10.10 11.61 -7.41
CA GLY A 324 -10.41 10.65 -8.46
C GLY A 324 -9.62 9.35 -8.31
N TYR A 325 -10.24 8.23 -8.63
CA TYR A 325 -9.64 6.89 -8.55
C TYR A 325 -9.35 6.40 -7.11
N TYR A 326 -8.57 5.35 -6.98
CA TYR A 326 -8.19 4.67 -5.74
C TYR A 326 -6.97 3.77 -6.00
N LYS A 327 -6.56 2.92 -5.08
CA LYS A 327 -5.42 1.98 -5.20
C LYS A 327 -5.35 1.33 -6.59
N PHE A 328 -4.16 1.14 -7.10
CA PHE A 328 -3.75 0.67 -8.44
C PHE A 328 -3.84 1.71 -9.56
N TYR A 329 -4.50 2.84 -9.37
CA TYR A 329 -4.61 3.91 -10.36
C TYR A 329 -3.80 5.14 -9.95
N VAL A 330 -3.34 5.89 -10.94
CA VAL A 330 -2.46 7.05 -10.72
C VAL A 330 -3.20 8.39 -10.65
N GLY A 331 -4.54 8.35 -10.50
CA GLY A 331 -5.30 9.51 -10.08
C GLY A 331 -4.98 9.88 -8.62
N GLU A 332 -5.34 11.10 -8.21
CA GLU A 332 -5.05 11.60 -6.85
C GLU A 332 -5.59 10.68 -5.75
N GLY A 333 -6.75 10.03 -5.93
CA GLY A 333 -7.31 9.09 -4.95
C GLY A 333 -6.50 7.80 -4.77
N GLY A 334 -5.60 7.48 -5.71
CA GLY A 334 -4.65 6.36 -5.57
C GLY A 334 -3.32 6.77 -4.95
N LEU A 335 -2.88 8.02 -5.18
CA LEU A 335 -1.55 8.52 -4.84
C LEU A 335 -1.52 9.45 -3.63
N ARG A 336 -2.51 10.34 -3.47
CA ARG A 336 -2.57 11.35 -2.41
C ARG A 336 -3.24 10.77 -1.17
N VAL A 337 -2.49 10.71 -0.08
CA VAL A 337 -2.90 10.04 1.16
C VAL A 337 -2.68 10.93 2.38
N PRO A 338 -3.32 10.64 3.52
CA PRO A 338 -3.07 11.34 4.77
C PRO A 338 -1.62 11.14 5.24
N LEU A 339 -1.00 12.24 5.71
CA LEU A 339 0.21 12.22 6.50
C LEU A 339 0.01 13.13 7.73
N ILE A 340 0.33 12.60 8.91
CA ILE A 340 0.32 13.34 10.18
C ILE A 340 1.70 13.20 10.80
N ILE A 341 2.31 14.33 11.20
CA ILE A 341 3.57 14.35 11.94
C ILE A 341 3.33 15.12 13.24
N ALA A 342 3.65 14.50 14.38
CA ALA A 342 3.40 15.03 15.70
C ALA A 342 4.54 14.68 16.67
N GLY A 343 4.76 15.50 17.68
CA GLY A 343 5.73 15.28 18.76
C GLY A 343 6.36 16.58 19.23
N GLU A 344 6.64 16.69 20.51
CA GLU A 344 7.28 17.85 21.14
C GLU A 344 8.67 18.19 20.51
N PRO A 345 9.52 17.19 20.17
CA PRO A 345 10.87 17.47 19.64
C PRO A 345 10.90 18.17 18.27
N LEU A 346 9.77 18.24 17.57
CA LEU A 346 9.70 18.85 16.24
C LEU A 346 9.87 20.36 16.24
N ASN A 347 9.61 21.04 17.38
CA ASN A 347 9.58 22.50 17.47
C ASN A 347 8.73 23.13 16.37
N LEU A 348 7.50 22.65 16.23
CA LEU A 348 6.57 23.06 15.19
C LEU A 348 6.27 24.56 15.27
N SER A 349 6.25 25.25 14.12
CA SER A 349 5.85 26.65 14.05
C SER A 349 4.36 26.83 14.40
N ASP A 350 3.51 25.91 13.95
CA ASP A 350 2.08 25.81 14.31
C ASP A 350 1.68 24.33 14.40
N PRO A 351 1.48 23.77 15.61
CA PRO A 351 1.14 22.37 15.82
C PRO A 351 -0.19 21.91 15.19
N ASN A 352 -1.10 22.84 14.90
CA ASN A 352 -2.42 22.55 14.36
C ASN A 352 -2.54 22.83 12.86
N SER A 353 -1.46 23.28 12.23
CA SER A 353 -1.47 23.68 10.82
C SER A 353 -1.75 22.50 9.86
N ILE A 354 -2.26 22.88 8.69
CA ILE A 354 -2.29 22.03 7.51
C ILE A 354 -1.20 22.54 6.57
N ILE A 355 -0.31 21.65 6.16
CA ILE A 355 0.74 21.90 5.18
C ILE A 355 0.25 21.36 3.85
N ASP A 356 0.06 22.22 2.86
CA ASP A 356 -0.39 21.91 1.50
C ASP A 356 0.75 21.78 0.48
N ALA A 357 2.00 21.96 0.94
CA ALA A 357 3.17 21.74 0.12
C ALA A 357 3.24 20.29 -0.39
N PHE A 358 3.51 20.13 -1.70
CA PHE A 358 3.77 18.82 -2.28
C PHE A 358 4.90 18.12 -1.53
N SER A 359 4.66 16.86 -1.16
CA SER A 359 5.64 15.96 -0.54
C SER A 359 5.39 14.53 -0.99
N TYR A 360 6.43 13.71 -0.94
CA TYR A 360 6.41 12.36 -1.49
C TYR A 360 6.98 11.33 -0.50
N ALA A 361 6.63 10.06 -0.67
CA ALA A 361 7.03 8.98 0.24
C ALA A 361 8.55 8.90 0.47
N THR A 362 9.36 9.27 -0.52
CA THR A 362 10.82 9.32 -0.40
C THR A 362 11.32 10.36 0.61
N ASP A 363 10.51 11.36 0.97
CA ASP A 363 10.88 12.47 1.83
C ASP A 363 10.91 12.10 3.32
N ILE A 364 10.26 11.01 3.68
CA ILE A 364 10.21 10.53 5.09
C ILE A 364 11.60 10.20 5.60
N VAL A 365 12.42 9.49 4.81
CA VAL A 365 13.76 9.09 5.24
C VAL A 365 14.67 10.29 5.51
N PRO A 366 14.90 11.24 4.58
CA PRO A 366 15.75 12.40 4.85
C PRO A 366 15.19 13.30 5.96
N THR A 367 13.86 13.32 6.16
CA THR A 367 13.23 14.03 7.29
C THR A 367 13.65 13.41 8.62
N ILE A 368 13.53 12.09 8.76
CA ILE A 368 13.97 11.37 9.98
C ILE A 368 15.46 11.55 10.20
N LEU A 369 16.30 11.42 9.16
CA LEU A 369 17.74 11.60 9.27
C LEU A 369 18.11 13.01 9.75
N GLN A 370 17.45 14.05 9.24
CA GLN A 370 17.68 15.41 9.70
C GLN A 370 17.24 15.61 11.15
N LEU A 371 16.08 15.08 11.55
CA LEU A 371 15.57 15.19 12.93
C LEU A 371 16.45 14.46 13.94
N THR A 372 17.07 13.36 13.54
CA THR A 372 17.94 12.54 14.39
C THR A 372 19.41 12.93 14.32
N GLY A 373 19.78 13.83 13.41
CA GLY A 373 21.18 14.22 13.18
C GLY A 373 22.04 13.12 12.54
N VAL A 374 21.43 12.07 12.01
CA VAL A 374 22.15 10.97 11.35
C VAL A 374 22.50 11.36 9.91
N PRO A 375 23.79 11.24 9.51
CA PRO A 375 24.21 11.61 8.17
C PRO A 375 23.53 10.77 7.07
N GLN A 376 23.07 11.43 6.00
CA GLN A 376 22.57 10.77 4.81
C GLN A 376 23.73 10.15 4.01
N PRO A 377 23.63 8.87 3.57
CA PRO A 377 24.63 8.28 2.68
C PRO A 377 24.63 8.97 1.32
N ASN A 378 25.84 9.34 0.85
CA ASN A 378 26.02 9.97 -0.45
C ASN A 378 26.46 8.93 -1.50
N GLY A 379 25.56 8.07 -1.94
CA GLY A 379 25.82 7.00 -2.93
C GLY A 379 26.76 5.90 -2.45
N ARG A 380 27.27 5.96 -1.21
CA ARG A 380 28.15 4.95 -0.59
C ARG A 380 27.82 4.74 0.88
N TYR A 381 27.79 3.48 1.28
CA TYR A 381 27.60 3.08 2.68
C TYR A 381 28.43 1.84 3.03
N ASN A 382 29.17 1.89 4.14
CA ASN A 382 30.06 0.79 4.57
C ASN A 382 30.94 0.24 3.44
N SER A 383 31.63 1.14 2.70
CA SER A 383 32.53 0.86 1.59
C SER A 383 31.91 0.26 0.32
N ARG A 384 30.57 0.10 0.27
CA ARG A 384 29.85 -0.34 -0.93
C ARG A 384 29.11 0.82 -1.60
N GLU A 385 28.90 0.71 -2.90
CA GLU A 385 28.00 1.61 -3.63
C GLU A 385 26.54 1.26 -3.27
N VAL A 386 25.72 2.29 -3.09
CA VAL A 386 24.30 2.16 -2.77
C VAL A 386 23.50 3.19 -3.57
N GLU A 387 22.22 2.90 -3.80
CA GLU A 387 21.32 3.86 -4.43
C GLU A 387 21.19 5.13 -3.56
N PRO A 388 21.25 6.31 -4.18
CA PRO A 388 21.13 7.58 -3.45
C PRO A 388 19.70 7.79 -2.94
N ILE A 389 19.58 8.40 -1.77
CA ILE A 389 18.31 8.93 -1.27
C ILE A 389 17.94 10.14 -2.16
N VAL A 390 16.78 10.10 -2.77
CA VAL A 390 16.30 11.14 -3.71
C VAL A 390 15.30 12.09 -3.07
N GLY A 391 14.68 11.70 -1.94
CA GLY A 391 13.73 12.53 -1.20
C GLY A 391 14.38 13.77 -0.58
N ARG A 392 13.54 14.70 -0.16
CA ARG A 392 13.92 15.96 0.48
C ARG A 392 13.34 16.04 1.88
N SER A 393 14.11 16.60 2.83
CA SER A 393 13.61 16.75 4.19
C SER A 393 12.46 17.75 4.28
N MET A 394 11.39 17.34 4.98
CA MET A 394 10.25 18.18 5.31
C MET A 394 10.47 19.06 6.56
N VAL A 395 11.62 18.95 7.23
CA VAL A 395 11.91 19.76 8.44
C VAL A 395 11.75 21.25 8.20
N PRO A 396 12.21 21.85 7.06
CA PRO A 396 11.97 23.27 6.79
C PRO A 396 10.48 23.66 6.73
N LEU A 397 9.59 22.76 6.23
CA LEU A 397 8.14 22.97 6.24
C LEU A 397 7.59 22.94 7.67
N LEU A 398 7.99 21.94 8.45
CA LEU A 398 7.55 21.74 9.84
C LEU A 398 7.92 22.93 10.73
N GLN A 399 9.07 23.55 10.49
CA GLN A 399 9.59 24.69 11.25
C GLN A 399 9.18 26.05 10.67
N GLY A 400 8.38 26.09 9.59
CA GLY A 400 7.95 27.33 8.95
C GLY A 400 9.10 28.12 8.29
N GLN A 401 10.19 27.43 7.93
CA GLN A 401 11.37 28.02 7.28
C GLN A 401 11.27 28.02 5.76
N ALA A 402 10.39 27.21 5.21
CA ALA A 402 10.10 27.12 3.78
C ALA A 402 8.60 26.87 3.55
N GLU A 403 8.11 27.36 2.42
CA GLU A 403 6.74 27.08 1.95
C GLU A 403 6.68 25.83 1.05
N ARG A 404 7.82 25.45 0.42
CA ARG A 404 7.95 24.31 -0.50
C ARG A 404 9.31 23.65 -0.33
N ILE A 405 9.38 22.34 -0.59
CA ILE A 405 10.64 21.57 -0.69
C ILE A 405 10.96 21.17 -2.13
N TYR A 406 9.97 21.23 -3.02
CA TYR A 406 10.13 21.03 -4.46
C TYR A 406 9.86 22.32 -5.21
N GLY A 407 10.72 22.63 -6.18
CA GLY A 407 10.57 23.79 -7.06
C GLY A 407 9.75 23.46 -8.30
N ASP A 408 9.50 24.50 -9.13
CA ASP A 408 8.68 24.39 -10.35
C ASP A 408 9.34 23.55 -11.47
N ASP A 409 10.62 23.20 -11.34
CA ASP A 409 11.39 22.39 -12.28
C ASP A 409 11.69 20.97 -11.77
N ASP A 410 11.30 20.66 -10.55
CA ASP A 410 11.51 19.34 -9.93
C ASP A 410 10.43 18.35 -10.40
N ALA A 411 10.78 17.51 -11.36
CA ALA A 411 9.87 16.50 -11.90
C ALA A 411 9.90 15.22 -11.05
N ILE A 412 8.72 14.70 -10.68
CA ILE A 412 8.58 13.43 -9.95
C ILE A 412 7.67 12.52 -10.75
N GLY A 413 8.25 11.50 -11.39
CA GLY A 413 7.55 10.50 -12.18
C GLY A 413 7.08 9.31 -11.33
N TYR A 414 6.03 8.67 -11.81
CA TYR A 414 5.50 7.44 -11.23
C TYR A 414 4.88 6.53 -12.30
N GLU A 415 5.07 5.22 -12.16
CA GLU A 415 4.46 4.21 -13.01
C GLU A 415 3.99 3.01 -12.17
N LEU A 416 2.86 2.42 -12.54
CA LEU A 416 2.37 1.15 -12.01
C LEU A 416 1.48 0.44 -13.06
N ASN A 417 1.82 -0.77 -13.48
CA ASN A 417 1.03 -1.56 -14.43
C ASN A 417 0.72 -0.84 -15.75
N GLY A 418 1.59 0.10 -16.16
CA GLY A 418 1.38 0.96 -17.33
C GLY A 418 0.46 2.15 -17.09
N HIS A 419 -0.08 2.36 -15.88
CA HIS A 419 -0.61 3.64 -15.45
C HIS A 419 0.54 4.58 -15.14
N ARG A 420 0.46 5.85 -15.54
CA ARG A 420 1.59 6.78 -15.60
C ARG A 420 1.23 8.14 -15.04
N ALA A 421 2.12 8.73 -14.26
CA ALA A 421 1.95 10.09 -13.77
C ALA A 421 3.30 10.82 -13.71
N LEU A 422 3.28 12.15 -13.83
CA LEU A 422 4.42 13.00 -13.53
C LEU A 422 3.92 14.30 -12.91
N PHE A 423 4.51 14.66 -11.79
CA PHE A 423 4.28 15.90 -11.06
C PHE A 423 5.36 16.91 -11.43
N LEU A 424 4.96 18.18 -11.62
CA LEU A 424 5.87 19.31 -11.88
C LEU A 424 5.26 20.60 -11.31
N GLY A 425 5.77 21.06 -10.20
CA GLY A 425 5.15 22.14 -9.42
C GLY A 425 3.73 21.78 -9.03
N ASP A 426 2.76 22.67 -9.30
CA ASP A 426 1.35 22.45 -8.99
C ASP A 426 0.60 21.60 -10.05
N HIS A 427 1.31 21.11 -11.07
CA HIS A 427 0.70 20.40 -12.18
C HIS A 427 1.05 18.92 -12.18
N LYS A 428 0.13 18.13 -12.71
CA LYS A 428 0.28 16.68 -12.88
C LYS A 428 -0.21 16.28 -14.26
N ILE A 429 0.58 15.49 -14.99
CA ILE A 429 0.05 14.70 -16.10
C ILE A 429 -0.26 13.30 -15.61
N VAL A 430 -1.34 12.74 -16.14
CA VAL A 430 -1.83 11.42 -15.74
C VAL A 430 -2.32 10.62 -16.94
N TYR A 431 -2.01 9.34 -16.95
CA TYR A 431 -2.48 8.36 -17.92
C TYR A 431 -2.98 7.12 -17.19
N ASN A 432 -4.28 6.91 -17.16
CA ASN A 432 -4.87 5.68 -16.63
C ASN A 432 -5.33 4.79 -17.80
N ARG A 433 -4.94 3.51 -17.74
CA ARG A 433 -5.26 2.53 -18.79
C ARG A 433 -6.73 2.12 -18.77
N PRO A 434 -7.30 1.72 -19.92
CA PRO A 434 -8.58 1.02 -19.96
C PRO A 434 -8.56 -0.28 -19.11
N PRO A 435 -9.74 -0.77 -18.63
CA PRO A 435 -11.09 -0.25 -18.93
C PRO A 435 -11.55 0.89 -18.02
N ILE A 436 -10.87 1.19 -16.92
CA ILE A 436 -11.28 2.23 -15.96
C ILE A 436 -10.85 3.62 -16.42
N GLY A 437 -9.61 3.76 -16.88
CA GLY A 437 -9.14 4.97 -17.57
C GLY A 437 -9.50 4.94 -19.05
N ASP A 438 -9.32 6.06 -19.73
CA ASP A 438 -9.58 6.24 -21.17
C ASP A 438 -8.36 5.95 -22.05
N GLY A 439 -7.18 5.72 -21.44
CA GLY A 439 -5.93 5.47 -22.16
C GLY A 439 -5.36 6.70 -22.85
N VAL A 440 -5.65 7.89 -22.33
CA VAL A 440 -5.14 9.17 -22.86
C VAL A 440 -4.43 9.95 -21.76
N TRP A 441 -3.39 10.69 -22.13
CA TRP A 441 -2.74 11.61 -21.22
C TRP A 441 -3.60 12.87 -21.00
N HIS A 442 -3.75 13.27 -19.73
CA HIS A 442 -4.41 14.49 -19.28
C HIS A 442 -3.44 15.37 -18.49
N LEU A 443 -3.74 16.66 -18.39
CA LEU A 443 -2.99 17.63 -17.60
C LEU A 443 -3.93 18.31 -16.59
N TYR A 444 -3.58 18.30 -15.33
CA TYR A 444 -4.35 18.93 -14.26
C TYR A 444 -3.50 19.87 -13.41
N ASN A 445 -4.11 20.87 -12.78
CA ASN A 445 -3.52 21.64 -11.71
C ASN A 445 -4.05 21.11 -10.38
N ILE A 446 -3.30 20.24 -9.72
CA ILE A 446 -3.75 19.53 -8.51
C ILE A 446 -3.78 20.41 -7.25
N ALA A 447 -3.20 21.60 -7.28
CA ALA A 447 -3.32 22.57 -6.18
C ALA A 447 -4.71 23.21 -6.15
N THR A 448 -5.34 23.46 -7.30
CA THR A 448 -6.67 24.07 -7.41
C THR A 448 -7.77 23.08 -7.76
N ASP A 449 -7.43 21.97 -8.38
CA ASP A 449 -8.31 20.90 -8.85
C ASP A 449 -7.78 19.51 -8.45
N PRO A 450 -7.76 19.19 -7.14
CA PRO A 450 -7.31 17.87 -6.67
C PRO A 450 -8.25 16.73 -7.07
N GLY A 451 -9.45 17.03 -7.55
CA GLY A 451 -10.41 16.07 -8.12
C GLY A 451 -10.08 15.64 -9.55
N GLU A 452 -9.11 16.30 -10.21
CA GLU A 452 -8.70 16.02 -11.61
C GLU A 452 -9.88 16.13 -12.58
N THR A 453 -10.66 17.24 -12.50
CA THR A 453 -11.90 17.44 -13.22
C THR A 453 -11.76 18.34 -14.44
N GLN A 454 -10.70 19.18 -14.50
CA GLN A 454 -10.46 20.15 -15.57
C GLN A 454 -9.16 19.84 -16.32
N ASP A 455 -9.28 19.16 -17.46
CA ASP A 455 -8.13 18.89 -18.32
C ASP A 455 -7.61 20.17 -18.99
N LEU A 456 -6.36 20.51 -18.72
CA LEU A 456 -5.68 21.73 -19.19
C LEU A 456 -4.79 21.49 -20.44
N ARG A 457 -4.73 20.29 -20.99
CA ARG A 457 -3.79 19.95 -22.08
C ARG A 457 -3.95 20.84 -23.33
N GLU A 458 -5.19 21.22 -23.68
CA GLU A 458 -5.46 22.12 -24.81
C GLU A 458 -5.18 23.58 -24.46
N GLN A 459 -5.35 23.97 -23.20
CA GLN A 459 -5.12 25.33 -22.70
C GLN A 459 -3.65 25.61 -22.43
N GLN A 460 -2.87 24.58 -22.09
CA GLN A 460 -1.44 24.66 -21.75
C GLN A 460 -0.59 23.66 -22.57
N PRO A 461 -0.63 23.68 -23.92
CA PRO A 461 -0.01 22.64 -24.74
C PRO A 461 1.52 22.57 -24.60
N GLN A 462 2.18 23.71 -24.34
CA GLN A 462 3.63 23.73 -24.14
C GLN A 462 4.05 23.07 -22.82
N ARG A 463 3.31 23.31 -21.73
CA ARG A 463 3.53 22.65 -20.45
C ARG A 463 3.28 21.16 -20.57
N PHE A 464 2.18 20.78 -21.18
CA PHE A 464 1.82 19.39 -21.41
C PHE A 464 2.92 18.64 -22.18
N ALA A 465 3.41 19.17 -23.29
CA ALA A 465 4.49 18.58 -24.05
C ALA A 465 5.81 18.48 -23.25
N ARG A 466 6.14 19.52 -22.47
CA ARG A 466 7.31 19.49 -21.57
C ARG A 466 7.21 18.37 -20.55
N MET A 467 6.07 18.24 -19.89
CA MET A 467 5.87 17.21 -18.87
C MET A 467 5.90 15.79 -19.44
N GLN A 468 5.39 15.60 -20.66
CA GLN A 468 5.53 14.31 -21.37
C GLN A 468 7.01 13.99 -21.66
N ALA A 469 7.80 14.96 -22.11
CA ALA A 469 9.24 14.77 -22.34
C ALA A 469 9.98 14.39 -21.02
N LEU A 470 9.68 15.06 -19.92
CA LEU A 470 10.23 14.73 -18.60
C LEU A 470 9.80 13.33 -18.12
N TYR A 471 8.59 12.89 -18.48
CA TYR A 471 8.17 11.52 -18.18
C TYR A 471 9.00 10.48 -18.95
N GLU A 472 9.31 10.72 -20.22
CA GLU A 472 10.19 9.83 -21.00
C GLU A 472 11.63 9.80 -20.43
N GLU A 473 12.13 10.91 -19.91
CA GLU A 473 13.41 10.95 -19.17
C GLU A 473 13.33 10.08 -17.90
N PHE A 474 12.26 10.20 -17.12
CA PHE A 474 11.99 9.36 -15.94
C PHE A 474 11.97 7.86 -16.30
N VAL A 475 11.31 7.48 -17.40
CA VAL A 475 11.25 6.09 -17.89
C VAL A 475 12.65 5.52 -18.10
N VAL A 476 13.52 6.28 -18.79
CA VAL A 476 14.90 5.86 -19.08
C VAL A 476 15.74 5.79 -17.81
N GLU A 477 15.69 6.82 -16.97
CA GLU A 477 16.49 6.93 -15.75
C GLU A 477 16.18 5.81 -14.74
N HIS A 478 14.90 5.45 -14.61
CA HIS A 478 14.44 4.49 -13.60
C HIS A 478 14.24 3.07 -14.13
N GLY A 479 14.48 2.84 -15.43
CA GLY A 479 14.36 1.52 -16.04
C GLY A 479 12.92 1.01 -16.08
N VAL A 480 11.96 1.93 -16.29
CA VAL A 480 10.55 1.58 -16.43
C VAL A 480 10.34 0.79 -17.71
N LEU A 481 9.70 -0.37 -17.61
CA LEU A 481 9.42 -1.22 -18.77
C LEU A 481 8.00 -1.00 -19.30
N PRO A 482 7.81 -0.95 -20.61
CA PRO A 482 6.49 -0.84 -21.20
C PRO A 482 5.71 -2.14 -21.02
N VAL A 483 4.46 -2.05 -20.59
CA VAL A 483 3.53 -3.18 -20.59
C VAL A 483 2.78 -3.27 -21.92
N ALA A 484 2.38 -4.49 -22.31
CA ALA A 484 1.56 -4.72 -23.49
C ALA A 484 0.19 -4.02 -23.36
N GLU A 485 -0.43 -3.66 -24.50
CA GLU A 485 -1.74 -2.98 -24.47
C GLU A 485 -2.82 -3.83 -23.80
N ASP A 486 -2.78 -5.14 -23.98
CA ASP A 486 -3.68 -6.12 -23.41
C ASP A 486 -3.23 -6.67 -22.04
N PHE A 487 -2.17 -6.08 -21.44
CA PHE A 487 -1.66 -6.52 -20.14
C PHE A 487 -2.75 -6.40 -19.07
N ASP A 488 -2.99 -7.52 -18.37
CA ASP A 488 -3.92 -7.61 -17.24
C ASP A 488 -3.20 -8.23 -16.03
N PRO A 489 -2.98 -7.47 -14.95
CA PRO A 489 -2.30 -7.97 -13.76
C PRO A 489 -3.06 -9.11 -13.07
N GLN A 490 -4.38 -9.22 -13.25
CA GLN A 490 -5.16 -10.33 -12.70
C GLN A 490 -4.83 -11.65 -13.42
N GLN A 491 -4.58 -11.61 -14.73
CA GLN A 491 -4.13 -12.77 -15.48
C GLN A 491 -2.74 -13.24 -15.04
N VAL A 492 -1.84 -12.32 -14.71
CA VAL A 492 -0.52 -12.66 -14.13
C VAL A 492 -0.68 -13.41 -12.82
N MET A 493 -1.54 -12.93 -11.92
CA MET A 493 -1.83 -13.61 -10.65
C MET A 493 -2.46 -14.98 -10.87
N LEU A 494 -3.41 -15.09 -11.79
CA LEU A 494 -4.07 -16.37 -12.13
C LEU A 494 -3.07 -17.37 -12.71
N ALA A 495 -2.22 -16.94 -13.63
CA ALA A 495 -1.18 -17.80 -14.23
C ALA A 495 -0.21 -18.33 -13.16
N ARG A 496 0.16 -17.50 -12.19
CA ARG A 496 0.96 -17.91 -11.01
C ARG A 496 0.23 -18.92 -10.15
N LEU A 497 -1.02 -18.66 -9.81
CA LEU A 497 -1.85 -19.60 -9.05
C LEU A 497 -1.86 -20.97 -9.70
N VAL A 498 -2.13 -21.01 -11.01
CA VAL A 498 -2.17 -22.27 -11.78
C VAL A 498 -0.80 -22.95 -11.77
N ARG A 499 0.28 -22.22 -12.01
CA ARG A 499 1.63 -22.78 -12.02
C ARG A 499 2.07 -23.29 -10.65
N ASP A 500 1.93 -22.47 -9.61
CA ASP A 500 2.56 -22.71 -8.31
C ASP A 500 1.72 -23.68 -7.46
N ARG A 501 0.38 -23.64 -7.56
CA ARG A 501 -0.51 -24.57 -6.83
C ARG A 501 -0.88 -25.83 -7.60
N PHE A 502 -1.07 -25.72 -8.89
CA PHE A 502 -1.62 -26.82 -9.71
C PHE A 502 -0.63 -27.33 -10.74
N GLY A 503 0.52 -26.68 -10.97
CA GLY A 503 1.51 -27.07 -11.97
C GLY A 503 2.00 -28.50 -11.81
N GLY A 504 2.28 -28.93 -10.57
CA GLY A 504 2.67 -30.32 -10.27
C GLY A 504 1.57 -31.34 -10.63
N TYR A 505 0.32 -31.02 -10.33
CA TYR A 505 -0.83 -31.88 -10.68
C TYR A 505 -1.06 -31.92 -12.19
N LEU A 506 -0.93 -30.80 -12.89
CA LEU A 506 -1.06 -30.72 -14.34
C LEU A 506 0.05 -31.53 -15.03
N ILE A 507 1.28 -31.43 -14.59
CA ILE A 507 2.40 -32.23 -15.10
C ILE A 507 2.16 -33.72 -14.84
N ALA A 508 1.74 -34.10 -13.64
CA ALA A 508 1.40 -35.50 -13.33
C ALA A 508 0.26 -36.02 -14.19
N LEU A 509 -0.78 -35.22 -14.44
CA LEU A 509 -1.90 -35.59 -15.33
C LEU A 509 -1.42 -35.78 -16.77
N VAL A 510 -0.61 -34.86 -17.29
CA VAL A 510 -0.03 -34.96 -18.63
C VAL A 510 0.83 -36.20 -18.74
N CYS A 511 1.68 -36.48 -17.77
CA CYS A 511 2.50 -37.72 -17.73
C CYS A 511 1.64 -38.96 -17.69
N ALA A 512 0.57 -38.99 -16.90
CA ALA A 512 -0.38 -40.12 -16.86
C ALA A 512 -1.07 -40.36 -18.19
N VAL A 513 -1.54 -39.29 -18.85
CA VAL A 513 -2.17 -39.38 -20.18
C VAL A 513 -1.17 -39.88 -21.22
N VAL A 514 0.06 -39.38 -21.23
CA VAL A 514 1.13 -39.84 -22.14
C VAL A 514 1.44 -41.32 -21.91
N ALA A 515 1.54 -41.74 -20.63
CA ALA A 515 1.76 -43.13 -20.27
C ALA A 515 0.62 -44.06 -20.75
N LEU A 516 -0.64 -43.62 -20.57
CA LEU A 516 -1.82 -44.37 -21.05
C LEU A 516 -1.85 -44.48 -22.57
N VAL A 517 -1.52 -43.40 -23.27
CA VAL A 517 -1.43 -43.42 -24.74
C VAL A 517 -0.29 -44.36 -25.21
N ALA A 518 0.88 -44.26 -24.60
CA ALA A 518 2.01 -45.14 -24.90
C ALA A 518 1.70 -46.61 -24.64
N PHE A 519 1.04 -46.91 -23.50
CA PHE A 519 0.58 -48.25 -23.16
C PHE A 519 -0.46 -48.78 -24.18
N GLY A 520 -1.41 -47.96 -24.61
CA GLY A 520 -2.37 -48.28 -25.63
C GLY A 520 -1.72 -48.61 -27.00
N PHE A 521 -0.70 -47.82 -27.40
CA PHE A 521 0.10 -48.11 -28.60
C PHE A 521 0.90 -49.41 -28.47
N TYR A 522 1.53 -49.65 -27.32
CA TYR A 522 2.27 -50.89 -27.04
C TYR A 522 1.37 -52.13 -27.10
N HIS A 523 0.19 -52.05 -26.48
CA HIS A 523 -0.79 -53.15 -26.47
C HIS A 523 -1.37 -53.45 -27.86
N ARG A 524 -1.67 -52.42 -28.66
CA ARG A 524 -2.10 -52.59 -30.07
C ARG A 524 -1.03 -53.21 -30.97
N ARG A 525 0.26 -52.86 -30.74
CA ARG A 525 1.37 -53.51 -31.49
C ARG A 525 1.52 -54.98 -31.13
N ARG A 526 1.36 -55.34 -29.86
CA ARG A 526 1.40 -56.74 -29.41
C ARG A 526 0.27 -57.60 -29.99
N LEU A 527 -0.95 -57.05 -30.07
CA LEU A 527 -2.11 -57.72 -30.66
C LEU A 527 -2.04 -57.86 -32.17
N ARG A 528 -1.19 -57.10 -32.86
CA ARG A 528 -0.95 -57.23 -34.31
C ARG A 528 0.23 -58.16 -34.65
N ALA A 529 0.97 -58.60 -33.68
CA ALA A 529 2.12 -59.50 -33.85
C ALA A 529 1.79 -60.96 -33.50
N HIS A 530 0.56 -61.23 -33.10
CA HIS A 530 -0.09 -62.53 -33.03
C HIS A 530 -1.19 -62.61 -34.09
#